data_98be0e9270d3726a35bf5343ac7501f3
#
_entry.id   98be0e9270d3726a35bf5343ac7501f3
#
_cell.length_a   1.000
_cell.length_b   1.000
_cell.length_c   1.000
_cell.angle_alpha   90.00
_cell.angle_beta   90.00
_cell.angle_gamma   90.00
#
_symmetry.space_group_name_H-M   'P 1'
#
loop_
_entity.id
_entity.type
_entity.pdbx_description
1 polymer ?
#
loop_
_entity_poly.entity_id
_entity_poly.type
_entity_poly.pdbx_seq_one_letter_code
_entity_poly.pdbx_strand_id
1 'polypeptide(L)'
;MDKQLPVSVWPEWKITEKIGEGSFGKVYKACRSEQGTTFYSAIKVITIPSNPGELSSVRSESPNEQSVKEYFQGLVDECIQEVSTMEYFRGNSHVVSVEDYKVVEYLDDIGWDIYIRMEYLTSFMEYCAGRALSEDDVIRLGIDLCKALEYCQCQNIIHRDIKPENIFVSRFGEFKLGDFGIARELERTMSGLSKKGTYSYMAPEMYKGEAYDSRVDIYSLGIVLYKLRNHNRLPFISLEKQLITYRDKENALNKRMAGEKLPRPAEAGDA
;
A
#
# COMPACT_ATOMS: atom_id res chain seq x y z
N MET A 1 15.57 23.10 7.21
CA MET A 1 16.61 22.05 7.24
C MET A 1 16.35 21.15 6.04
N ASP A 2 17.18 21.26 5.02
CA ASP A 2 17.14 20.34 3.89
C ASP A 2 17.42 18.93 4.42
N LYS A 3 16.39 18.07 4.42
CA LYS A 3 16.59 16.67 4.78
C LYS A 3 17.41 16.04 3.66
N GLN A 4 18.68 15.81 3.96
CA GLN A 4 19.60 15.14 3.05
C GLN A 4 18.98 13.80 2.61
N LEU A 5 18.89 13.59 1.29
CA LEU A 5 18.36 12.35 0.72
C LEU A 5 19.29 11.20 1.10
N PRO A 6 18.75 10.00 1.38
CA PRO A 6 19.59 8.85 1.69
C PRO A 6 20.45 8.46 0.48
N VAL A 7 21.62 7.89 0.75
CA VAL A 7 22.47 7.31 -0.31
C VAL A 7 21.87 5.97 -0.73
N SER A 8 21.79 5.73 -2.03
CA SER A 8 21.31 4.45 -2.53
C SER A 8 22.29 3.32 -2.21
N VAL A 9 21.77 2.17 -1.81
CA VAL A 9 22.54 0.92 -1.62
C VAL A 9 22.95 0.28 -2.95
N TRP A 10 22.44 0.78 -4.06
CA TRP A 10 22.88 0.44 -5.42
C TRP A 10 23.69 1.61 -5.99
N PRO A 11 25.01 1.49 -6.13
CA PRO A 11 25.89 2.60 -6.53
C PRO A 11 25.52 3.28 -7.85
N GLU A 12 24.94 2.52 -8.79
CA GLU A 12 24.49 3.01 -10.09
C GLU A 12 23.18 3.80 -10.06
N TRP A 13 22.40 3.71 -8.96
CA TRP A 13 21.13 4.40 -8.80
C TRP A 13 21.26 5.59 -7.85
N LYS A 14 20.99 6.78 -8.34
CA LYS A 14 20.98 8.02 -7.55
C LYS A 14 19.55 8.34 -7.09
N ILE A 15 19.35 8.46 -5.80
CA ILE A 15 18.09 8.96 -5.22
C ILE A 15 17.96 10.45 -5.51
N THR A 16 16.84 10.88 -6.10
CA THR A 16 16.61 12.26 -6.56
C THR A 16 15.60 13.02 -5.71
N GLU A 17 14.53 12.36 -5.29
CA GLU A 17 13.48 13.00 -4.50
C GLU A 17 12.69 11.97 -3.68
N LYS A 18 12.06 12.42 -2.58
CA LYS A 18 11.08 11.64 -1.84
C LYS A 18 9.71 11.82 -2.50
N ILE A 19 9.09 10.73 -2.95
CA ILE A 19 7.80 10.72 -3.64
C ILE A 19 6.64 10.19 -2.78
N GLY A 20 6.94 9.56 -1.63
CA GLY A 20 5.92 9.06 -0.73
C GLY A 20 6.45 8.80 0.67
N GLU A 21 5.55 8.78 1.64
CA GLU A 21 5.78 8.37 3.02
C GLU A 21 4.49 7.78 3.57
N GLY A 22 4.57 6.61 4.15
CA GLY A 22 3.44 5.90 4.75
C GLY A 22 3.83 5.24 6.06
N SER A 23 2.92 4.48 6.65
CA SER A 23 3.15 3.72 7.88
C SER A 23 4.33 2.75 7.76
N PHE A 24 4.64 2.33 6.53
CA PHE A 24 5.59 1.26 6.22
C PHE A 24 6.90 1.77 5.58
N GLY A 25 7.21 3.05 5.73
CA GLY A 25 8.46 3.58 5.25
C GLY A 25 8.33 4.73 4.27
N LYS A 26 9.44 5.05 3.63
CA LYS A 26 9.56 6.18 2.71
C LYS A 26 9.85 5.67 1.31
N VAL A 27 9.23 6.29 0.32
CA VAL A 27 9.45 5.96 -1.09
C VAL A 27 10.17 7.11 -1.78
N TYR A 28 11.22 6.76 -2.50
CA TYR A 28 12.07 7.71 -3.22
C TYR A 28 12.07 7.38 -4.70
N LYS A 29 12.15 8.43 -5.52
CA LYS A 29 12.50 8.29 -6.92
C LYS A 29 13.99 8.19 -7.05
N ALA A 30 14.46 7.24 -7.86
CA ALA A 30 15.86 7.08 -8.20
C ALA A 30 16.05 7.09 -9.71
N CYS A 31 17.22 7.49 -10.17
CA CYS A 31 17.58 7.44 -11.58
C CYS A 31 18.97 6.82 -11.78
N ARG A 32 19.14 6.22 -12.94
CA ARG A 32 20.42 5.73 -13.48
C ARG A 32 20.57 6.25 -14.89
N SER A 33 21.72 6.80 -15.23
CA SER A 33 22.02 7.27 -16.57
C SER A 33 23.14 6.43 -17.19
N GLU A 34 22.91 5.97 -18.40
CA GLU A 34 23.89 5.19 -19.16
C GLU A 34 23.83 5.58 -20.64
N GLN A 35 24.96 5.94 -21.21
CA GLN A 35 25.09 6.34 -22.61
C GLN A 35 24.04 7.37 -23.09
N GLY A 36 23.74 8.36 -22.23
CA GLY A 36 22.76 9.41 -22.53
C GLY A 36 21.29 9.03 -22.30
N THR A 37 20.99 7.78 -21.91
CA THR A 37 19.64 7.33 -21.56
C THR A 37 19.47 7.35 -20.05
N THR A 38 18.36 7.93 -19.56
CA THR A 38 18.02 7.94 -18.13
C THR A 38 16.89 6.96 -17.85
N PHE A 39 17.14 6.07 -16.90
CA PHE A 39 16.18 5.12 -16.36
C PHE A 39 15.70 5.59 -14.99
N TYR A 40 14.46 5.27 -14.65
CA TYR A 40 13.86 5.62 -13.35
C TYR A 40 13.39 4.36 -12.62
N SER A 41 13.54 4.38 -11.30
CA SER A 41 13.04 3.34 -10.38
C SER A 41 12.46 4.02 -9.15
N ALA A 42 11.56 3.34 -8.46
CA ALA A 42 11.15 3.70 -7.11
C ALA A 42 11.92 2.85 -6.10
N ILE A 43 12.37 3.47 -5.01
CA ILE A 43 13.04 2.77 -3.91
C ILE A 43 12.24 3.02 -2.64
N LYS A 44 11.62 1.96 -2.12
CA LYS A 44 10.96 1.96 -0.81
C LYS A 44 11.99 1.57 0.25
N VAL A 45 12.04 2.34 1.34
CA VAL A 45 12.93 2.09 2.47
C VAL A 45 12.06 1.85 3.70
N ILE A 46 12.17 0.66 4.27
CA ILE A 46 11.51 0.25 5.51
C ILE A 46 12.58 0.20 6.59
N THR A 47 12.40 0.96 7.67
CA THR A 47 13.32 0.99 8.81
C THR A 47 12.72 0.18 9.96
N ILE A 48 13.46 -0.75 10.51
CA ILE A 48 13.08 -1.60 11.65
C ILE A 48 14.16 -1.48 12.73
N PRO A 49 13.83 -1.05 13.98
CA PRO A 49 12.52 -0.52 14.42
C PRO A 49 12.15 0.79 13.74
N SER A 50 10.85 1.09 13.64
CA SER A 50 10.34 2.24 12.90
C SER A 50 10.68 3.59 13.56
N ASN A 51 10.94 3.56 14.86
CA ASN A 51 11.32 4.73 15.65
C ASN A 51 12.03 4.33 16.96
N PRO A 52 12.77 5.27 17.60
CA PRO A 52 13.49 5.00 18.86
C PRO A 52 12.57 4.59 20.03
N GLY A 53 11.33 5.06 20.04
CA GLY A 53 10.37 4.73 21.10
C GLY A 53 10.00 3.26 21.10
N GLU A 54 9.84 2.68 19.92
CA GLU A 54 9.58 1.26 19.74
C GLU A 54 10.75 0.40 20.26
N LEU A 55 11.99 0.75 19.88
CA LEU A 55 13.17 0.07 20.40
C LEU A 55 13.24 0.14 21.94
N SER A 56 12.95 1.32 22.52
CA SER A 56 12.94 1.50 23.96
C SER A 56 11.86 0.68 24.67
N SER A 57 10.67 0.55 24.05
CA SER A 57 9.57 -0.27 24.59
C SER A 57 9.98 -1.73 24.65
N VAL A 58 10.47 -2.28 23.52
CA VAL A 58 10.88 -3.70 23.46
C VAL A 58 12.07 -3.96 24.42
N ARG A 59 13.01 -3.02 24.54
CA ARG A 59 14.10 -3.13 25.53
C ARG A 59 13.58 -3.21 26.96
N SER A 60 12.54 -2.45 27.30
CA SER A 60 11.98 -2.47 28.66
C SER A 60 11.26 -3.76 29.02
N GLU A 61 10.79 -4.50 28.02
CA GLU A 61 10.04 -5.75 28.18
C GLU A 61 10.92 -7.02 27.98
N SER A 62 12.14 -6.85 27.49
CA SER A 62 13.04 -7.95 27.13
C SER A 62 14.09 -8.21 28.21
N PRO A 63 14.50 -9.46 28.44
CA PRO A 63 15.47 -9.81 29.48
C PRO A 63 16.90 -9.38 29.17
N ASN A 64 17.25 -9.19 27.90
CA ASN A 64 18.59 -8.80 27.44
C ASN A 64 18.55 -8.29 26.00
N GLU A 65 19.66 -7.66 25.54
CA GLU A 65 19.80 -7.12 24.18
C GLU A 65 19.71 -8.20 23.08
N GLN A 66 20.11 -9.41 23.36
CA GLN A 66 20.01 -10.52 22.39
C GLN A 66 18.53 -10.83 22.07
N SER A 67 17.68 -10.86 23.09
CA SER A 67 16.22 -11.06 22.90
C SER A 67 15.58 -9.90 22.15
N VAL A 68 16.04 -8.66 22.37
CA VAL A 68 15.61 -7.47 21.61
C VAL A 68 16.00 -7.62 20.14
N LYS A 69 17.24 -8.02 19.87
CA LYS A 69 17.73 -8.23 18.50
C LYS A 69 16.94 -9.33 17.79
N GLU A 70 16.70 -10.47 18.46
CA GLU A 70 15.92 -11.58 17.90
C GLU A 70 14.48 -11.18 17.56
N TYR A 71 13.84 -10.37 18.41
CA TYR A 71 12.51 -9.83 18.14
C TYR A 71 12.47 -9.02 16.85
N PHE A 72 13.36 -8.04 16.70
CA PHE A 72 13.39 -7.21 15.49
C PHE A 72 13.91 -7.96 14.26
N GLN A 73 14.82 -8.93 14.41
CA GLN A 73 15.24 -9.80 13.33
C GLN A 73 14.05 -10.62 12.79
N GLY A 74 13.17 -11.10 13.67
CA GLY A 74 11.94 -11.78 13.25
C GLY A 74 11.06 -10.90 12.35
N LEU A 75 10.92 -9.61 12.68
CA LEU A 75 10.19 -8.66 11.84
C LEU A 75 10.87 -8.41 10.48
N VAL A 76 12.21 -8.36 10.46
CA VAL A 76 12.98 -8.27 9.20
C VAL A 76 12.75 -9.49 8.34
N ASP A 77 12.79 -10.69 8.93
CA ASP A 77 12.59 -11.96 8.22
C ASP A 77 11.18 -12.07 7.64
N GLU A 78 10.15 -11.61 8.36
CA GLU A 78 8.78 -11.48 7.85
C GLU A 78 8.72 -10.54 6.63
N CYS A 79 9.34 -9.36 6.71
CA CYS A 79 9.42 -8.44 5.57
C CYS A 79 10.11 -9.07 4.35
N ILE A 80 11.23 -9.79 4.56
CA ILE A 80 11.96 -10.45 3.48
C ILE A 80 11.09 -11.53 2.84
N GLN A 81 10.36 -12.32 3.64
CA GLN A 81 9.45 -13.34 3.14
C GLN A 81 8.36 -12.73 2.24
N GLU A 82 7.79 -11.60 2.63
CA GLU A 82 6.79 -10.90 1.82
C GLU A 82 7.38 -10.35 0.51
N VAL A 83 8.56 -9.70 0.58
CA VAL A 83 9.26 -9.21 -0.62
C VAL A 83 9.59 -10.38 -1.56
N SER A 84 10.03 -11.52 -1.01
CA SER A 84 10.31 -12.72 -1.80
C SER A 84 9.05 -13.26 -2.50
N THR A 85 7.89 -13.14 -1.85
CA THR A 85 6.61 -13.50 -2.45
C THR A 85 6.30 -12.66 -3.70
N MET A 86 6.79 -11.41 -3.75
CA MET A 86 6.59 -10.54 -4.92
C MET A 86 7.37 -11.00 -6.17
N GLU A 87 8.36 -11.88 -6.03
CA GLU A 87 9.01 -12.52 -7.18
C GLU A 87 8.01 -13.34 -8.02
N TYR A 88 6.96 -13.92 -7.41
CA TYR A 88 5.91 -14.62 -8.14
C TYR A 88 5.15 -13.71 -9.11
N PHE A 89 5.14 -12.41 -8.85
CA PHE A 89 4.44 -11.42 -9.70
C PHE A 89 5.32 -10.86 -10.82
N ARG A 90 6.60 -11.25 -10.90
CA ARG A 90 7.52 -10.74 -11.93
C ARG A 90 6.99 -11.03 -13.32
N GLY A 91 6.87 -9.99 -14.15
CA GLY A 91 6.32 -10.07 -15.51
C GLY A 91 4.79 -9.96 -15.59
N ASN A 92 4.07 -9.85 -14.49
CA ASN A 92 2.64 -9.55 -14.52
C ASN A 92 2.41 -8.07 -14.86
N SER A 93 1.57 -7.81 -15.89
CA SER A 93 1.32 -6.44 -16.36
C SER A 93 0.44 -5.62 -15.40
N HIS A 94 -0.29 -6.27 -14.48
CA HIS A 94 -1.24 -5.61 -13.57
C HIS A 94 -0.78 -5.58 -12.10
N VAL A 95 0.46 -5.99 -11.83
CA VAL A 95 1.10 -5.90 -10.51
C VAL A 95 2.37 -5.09 -10.62
N VAL A 96 2.65 -4.25 -9.61
CA VAL A 96 3.91 -3.49 -9.52
C VAL A 96 5.08 -4.47 -9.40
N SER A 97 6.04 -4.35 -10.31
CA SER A 97 7.19 -5.26 -10.37
C SER A 97 8.27 -4.84 -9.37
N VAL A 98 8.66 -5.74 -8.48
CA VAL A 98 9.88 -5.61 -7.67
C VAL A 98 11.07 -6.06 -8.54
N GLU A 99 12.09 -5.22 -8.59
CA GLU A 99 13.29 -5.43 -9.42
C GLU A 99 14.44 -6.03 -8.60
N ASP A 100 14.60 -5.56 -7.35
CA ASP A 100 15.68 -5.99 -6.45
C ASP A 100 15.37 -5.55 -4.99
N TYR A 101 16.01 -6.16 -4.00
CA TYR A 101 15.98 -5.68 -2.62
C TYR A 101 17.33 -5.87 -1.93
N LYS A 102 17.58 -5.08 -0.90
CA LYS A 102 18.75 -5.21 -0.02
C LYS A 102 18.38 -4.92 1.42
N VAL A 103 19.00 -5.64 2.34
CA VAL A 103 18.89 -5.43 3.77
C VAL A 103 20.22 -4.92 4.30
N VAL A 104 20.17 -3.86 5.07
CA VAL A 104 21.35 -3.24 5.70
C VAL A 104 21.14 -3.24 7.21
N GLU A 105 21.95 -4.01 7.94
CA GLU A 105 21.96 -4.02 9.39
C GLU A 105 22.84 -2.86 9.91
N TYR A 106 22.43 -2.22 11.00
CA TYR A 106 23.21 -1.16 11.63
C TYR A 106 24.37 -1.76 12.44
N LEU A 107 25.53 -1.09 12.39
CA LEU A 107 26.74 -1.57 13.08
C LEU A 107 26.77 -1.19 14.57
N ASP A 108 26.16 -0.04 14.92
CA ASP A 108 26.33 0.57 16.25
C ASP A 108 25.08 0.44 17.14
N ASP A 109 23.96 -0.05 16.63
CA ASP A 109 22.71 -0.25 17.37
C ASP A 109 21.87 -1.35 16.72
N ILE A 110 20.81 -1.79 17.42
CA ILE A 110 19.85 -2.74 16.86
C ILE A 110 18.96 -2.01 15.85
N GLY A 111 19.08 -2.39 14.58
CA GLY A 111 18.26 -1.81 13.52
C GLY A 111 18.66 -2.27 12.13
N TRP A 112 17.69 -2.15 11.21
CA TRP A 112 17.85 -2.53 9.82
C TRP A 112 17.09 -1.58 8.92
N ASP A 113 17.66 -1.30 7.76
CA ASP A 113 16.96 -0.72 6.63
C ASP A 113 16.76 -1.78 5.54
N ILE A 114 15.53 -1.98 5.12
CA ILE A 114 15.17 -2.83 3.98
C ILE A 114 14.87 -1.91 2.80
N TYR A 115 15.69 -2.01 1.78
CA TYR A 115 15.56 -1.26 0.52
C TYR A 115 14.91 -2.16 -0.51
N ILE A 116 13.80 -1.73 -1.08
CA ILE A 116 13.07 -2.45 -2.14
C ILE A 116 13.05 -1.56 -3.38
N ARG A 117 13.70 -1.99 -4.45
CA ARG A 117 13.71 -1.29 -5.73
C ARG A 117 12.65 -1.90 -6.65
N MET A 118 11.80 -1.03 -7.21
CA MET A 118 10.65 -1.40 -8.02
C MET A 118 10.50 -0.46 -9.21
N GLU A 119 9.69 -0.85 -10.19
CA GLU A 119 9.37 0.01 -11.33
C GLU A 119 8.80 1.36 -10.87
N TYR A 120 9.22 2.44 -11.56
CA TYR A 120 8.70 3.78 -11.29
C TYR A 120 7.42 4.02 -12.11
N LEU A 121 6.33 4.28 -11.41
CA LEU A 121 5.00 4.44 -11.98
C LEU A 121 4.35 5.73 -11.49
N THR A 122 3.37 6.22 -12.22
CA THR A 122 2.50 7.31 -11.78
C THR A 122 1.52 6.79 -10.74
N SER A 123 1.38 7.44 -9.59
CA SER A 123 0.35 7.08 -8.63
C SER A 123 -1.04 7.34 -9.20
N PHE A 124 -2.04 6.53 -8.82
CA PHE A 124 -3.42 6.74 -9.27
C PHE A 124 -3.97 8.10 -8.82
N MET A 125 -3.56 8.59 -7.66
CA MET A 125 -3.95 9.89 -7.16
C MET A 125 -3.41 11.02 -8.04
N GLU A 126 -2.16 10.93 -8.48
CA GLU A 126 -1.54 11.86 -9.41
C GLU A 126 -2.20 11.77 -10.81
N TYR A 127 -2.46 10.57 -11.29
CA TYR A 127 -3.15 10.33 -12.56
C TYR A 127 -4.55 10.95 -12.59
N CYS A 128 -5.26 10.95 -11.45
CA CYS A 128 -6.58 11.58 -11.30
C CYS A 128 -6.52 13.08 -11.01
N ALA A 129 -5.35 13.66 -10.72
CA ALA A 129 -5.24 15.07 -10.38
C ALA A 129 -5.62 15.95 -11.57
N GLY A 130 -6.71 16.72 -11.42
CA GLY A 130 -7.21 17.59 -12.48
C GLY A 130 -7.91 16.87 -13.65
N ARG A 131 -8.14 15.56 -13.56
CA ARG A 131 -8.79 14.74 -14.58
C ARG A 131 -10.04 14.06 -14.01
N ALA A 132 -11.16 14.18 -14.69
CA ALA A 132 -12.32 13.31 -14.47
C ALA A 132 -12.09 11.98 -15.21
N LEU A 133 -12.26 10.86 -14.51
CA LEU A 133 -12.21 9.55 -15.15
C LEU A 133 -13.50 9.31 -15.94
N SER A 134 -13.36 8.84 -17.18
CA SER A 134 -14.50 8.35 -17.96
C SER A 134 -15.01 7.03 -17.39
N GLU A 135 -16.20 6.64 -17.82
CA GLU A 135 -16.74 5.31 -17.48
C GLU A 135 -15.84 4.19 -17.98
N ASP A 136 -15.30 4.32 -19.19
CA ASP A 136 -14.34 3.35 -19.76
C ASP A 136 -13.05 3.27 -18.94
N ASP A 137 -12.56 4.40 -18.39
CA ASP A 137 -11.39 4.38 -17.49
C ASP A 137 -11.70 3.58 -16.22
N VAL A 138 -12.90 3.73 -15.63
CA VAL A 138 -13.31 3.01 -14.42
C VAL A 138 -13.51 1.52 -14.70
N ILE A 139 -14.10 1.17 -15.84
CA ILE A 139 -14.26 -0.22 -16.28
C ILE A 139 -12.88 -0.87 -16.49
N ARG A 140 -11.98 -0.20 -17.20
CA ARG A 140 -10.61 -0.67 -17.44
C ARG A 140 -9.86 -0.87 -16.13
N LEU A 141 -9.95 0.09 -15.19
CA LEU A 141 -9.40 -0.06 -13.85
C LEU A 141 -9.92 -1.32 -13.17
N GLY A 142 -11.24 -1.55 -13.20
CA GLY A 142 -11.86 -2.75 -12.63
C GLY A 142 -11.31 -4.03 -13.26
N ILE A 143 -11.23 -4.09 -14.59
CA ILE A 143 -10.72 -5.25 -15.33
C ILE A 143 -9.24 -5.53 -14.98
N ASP A 144 -8.39 -4.50 -15.02
CA ASP A 144 -6.95 -4.65 -14.78
C ASP A 144 -6.68 -5.13 -13.34
N LEU A 145 -7.39 -4.55 -12.35
CA LEU A 145 -7.23 -4.99 -10.96
C LEU A 145 -7.85 -6.37 -10.71
N CYS A 146 -8.95 -6.74 -11.37
CA CYS A 146 -9.47 -8.11 -11.30
C CYS A 146 -8.45 -9.13 -11.82
N LYS A 147 -7.73 -8.84 -12.91
CA LYS A 147 -6.65 -9.71 -13.42
C LYS A 147 -5.50 -9.83 -12.41
N ALA A 148 -5.12 -8.72 -11.74
CA ALA A 148 -4.14 -8.77 -10.67
C ALA A 148 -4.61 -9.68 -9.52
N LEU A 149 -5.87 -9.55 -9.09
CA LEU A 149 -6.45 -10.34 -8.00
C LEU A 149 -6.65 -11.81 -8.36
N GLU A 150 -7.01 -12.13 -9.60
CA GLU A 150 -7.07 -13.50 -10.10
C GLU A 150 -5.71 -14.18 -9.98
N TYR A 151 -4.65 -13.47 -10.38
CA TYR A 151 -3.29 -13.97 -10.24
C TYR A 151 -2.89 -14.16 -8.78
N CYS A 152 -3.21 -13.20 -7.89
CA CYS A 152 -2.99 -13.33 -6.45
C CYS A 152 -3.69 -14.59 -5.90
N GLN A 153 -4.94 -14.82 -6.27
CA GLN A 153 -5.72 -15.98 -5.84
C GLN A 153 -5.08 -17.30 -6.30
N CYS A 154 -4.56 -17.37 -7.54
CA CYS A 154 -3.83 -18.53 -8.03
C CYS A 154 -2.58 -18.85 -7.22
N GLN A 155 -1.98 -17.85 -6.58
CA GLN A 155 -0.81 -17.99 -5.70
C GLN A 155 -1.19 -18.12 -4.22
N ASN A 156 -2.48 -18.21 -3.88
CA ASN A 156 -3.01 -18.17 -2.50
C ASN A 156 -2.61 -16.90 -1.71
N ILE A 157 -2.45 -15.79 -2.41
CA ILE A 157 -2.11 -14.49 -1.83
C ILE A 157 -3.36 -13.64 -1.71
N ILE A 158 -3.56 -13.02 -0.55
CA ILE A 158 -4.61 -12.03 -0.29
C ILE A 158 -3.90 -10.69 -0.08
N HIS A 159 -4.28 -9.67 -0.84
CA HIS A 159 -3.65 -8.34 -0.79
C HIS A 159 -3.97 -7.57 0.49
N ARG A 160 -5.23 -7.61 0.93
CA ARG A 160 -5.75 -7.04 2.19
C ARG A 160 -5.73 -5.50 2.31
N ASP A 161 -5.18 -4.77 1.36
CA ASP A 161 -5.06 -3.30 1.43
C ASP A 161 -5.33 -2.61 0.09
N ILE A 162 -6.41 -3.01 -0.61
CA ILE A 162 -6.81 -2.38 -1.86
C ILE A 162 -7.46 -1.03 -1.58
N LYS A 163 -6.80 0.02 -2.07
CA LYS A 163 -7.21 1.42 -1.95
C LYS A 163 -6.55 2.25 -3.05
N PRO A 164 -7.05 3.47 -3.37
CA PRO A 164 -6.49 4.31 -4.42
C PRO A 164 -4.99 4.58 -4.28
N GLU A 165 -4.48 4.66 -3.05
CA GLU A 165 -3.07 4.93 -2.74
C GLU A 165 -2.13 3.79 -3.17
N ASN A 166 -2.67 2.56 -3.29
CA ASN A 166 -1.93 1.36 -3.69
C ASN A 166 -2.16 0.98 -5.17
N ILE A 167 -2.77 1.88 -5.93
CA ILE A 167 -3.00 1.73 -7.36
C ILE A 167 -2.05 2.65 -8.12
N PHE A 168 -1.47 2.15 -9.18
CA PHE A 168 -0.52 2.86 -10.02
C PHE A 168 -0.90 2.74 -11.48
N VAL A 169 -0.34 3.62 -12.32
CA VAL A 169 -0.62 3.66 -13.75
C VAL A 169 0.70 3.59 -14.51
N SER A 170 0.81 2.64 -15.42
CA SER A 170 1.94 2.50 -16.31
C SER A 170 1.96 3.61 -17.38
N ARG A 171 3.10 3.83 -18.01
CA ARG A 171 3.20 4.74 -19.16
C ARG A 171 2.31 4.36 -20.36
N PHE A 172 1.80 3.14 -20.36
CA PHE A 172 0.88 2.64 -21.41
C PHE A 172 -0.59 2.76 -20.99
N GLY A 173 -0.88 3.31 -19.80
CA GLY A 173 -2.23 3.49 -19.29
C GLY A 173 -2.85 2.24 -18.64
N GLU A 174 -2.04 1.21 -18.36
CA GLU A 174 -2.47 0.01 -17.61
C GLU A 174 -2.49 0.32 -16.12
N PHE A 175 -3.52 -0.14 -15.43
CA PHE A 175 -3.59 -0.05 -13.98
C PHE A 175 -2.88 -1.23 -13.32
N LYS A 176 -2.10 -0.92 -12.29
CA LYS A 176 -1.31 -1.89 -11.55
C LYS A 176 -1.58 -1.80 -10.07
N LEU A 177 -1.68 -2.95 -9.42
CA LEU A 177 -1.78 -3.07 -7.97
C LEU A 177 -0.38 -3.17 -7.37
N GLY A 178 -0.10 -2.34 -6.37
CA GLY A 178 1.17 -2.35 -5.63
C GLY A 178 0.96 -2.34 -4.13
N ASP A 179 2.04 -2.31 -3.40
CA ASP A 179 2.05 -2.28 -1.94
C ASP A 179 1.29 -3.48 -1.32
N PHE A 180 1.63 -4.68 -1.80
CA PHE A 180 1.21 -5.93 -1.17
C PHE A 180 1.66 -5.89 0.28
N GLY A 181 0.75 -5.96 1.17
CA GLY A 181 0.77 -5.84 2.62
C GLY A 181 2.05 -6.02 3.43
N ILE A 182 3.23 -5.78 2.81
CA ILE A 182 4.60 -5.99 3.31
C ILE A 182 4.80 -5.51 4.76
N ALA A 183 3.88 -4.74 5.27
CA ALA A 183 4.02 -4.18 6.59
C ALA A 183 2.76 -4.34 7.44
N ARG A 184 1.75 -5.04 6.98
CA ARG A 184 0.50 -5.20 7.73
C ARG A 184 0.57 -6.26 8.82
N GLU A 185 1.40 -7.29 8.61
CA GLU A 185 1.79 -8.23 9.65
C GLU A 185 2.57 -7.49 10.75
N LEU A 186 3.48 -6.60 10.36
CA LEU A 186 4.21 -5.70 11.29
C LEU A 186 3.26 -4.78 12.08
N GLU A 187 2.22 -4.19 11.46
CA GLU A 187 1.22 -3.41 12.21
C GLU A 187 0.43 -4.22 13.22
N ARG A 188 0.12 -5.48 12.94
CA ARG A 188 -0.57 -6.37 13.88
C ARG A 188 0.30 -6.69 15.09
N THR A 189 1.61 -6.77 14.89
CA THR A 189 2.59 -7.07 15.94
C THR A 189 2.98 -5.81 16.71
N MET A 190 3.11 -4.65 16.04
CA MET A 190 3.73 -3.45 16.58
C MET A 190 2.79 -2.38 17.12
N SER A 191 1.51 -2.33 16.75
CA SER A 191 0.66 -1.26 17.29
C SER A 191 -0.85 -1.48 17.19
N GLY A 192 -1.52 -1.35 18.32
CA GLY A 192 -2.93 -1.02 18.39
C GLY A 192 -3.26 0.43 18.01
N LEU A 193 -2.43 1.15 17.26
CA LEU A 193 -2.48 2.63 17.19
C LEU A 193 -2.60 3.30 15.83
N SER A 194 -2.57 2.63 14.67
CA SER A 194 -2.74 3.33 13.39
C SER A 194 -4.02 2.96 12.65
N LYS A 195 -5.17 3.26 13.25
CA LYS A 195 -6.51 2.99 12.68
C LYS A 195 -7.06 4.07 11.73
N LYS A 196 -6.32 5.14 11.43
CA LYS A 196 -6.83 6.27 10.63
C LYS A 196 -6.66 6.04 9.13
N GLY A 197 -7.76 5.77 8.43
CA GLY A 197 -7.85 5.78 6.96
C GLY A 197 -8.01 4.41 6.28
N THR A 198 -7.41 3.36 6.79
CA THR A 198 -7.37 2.02 6.19
C THR A 198 -8.74 1.31 6.17
N TYR A 199 -9.60 1.56 7.17
CA TYR A 199 -10.92 0.92 7.26
C TYR A 199 -11.93 1.34 6.21
N SER A 200 -11.67 2.43 5.49
CA SER A 200 -12.61 2.98 4.51
C SER A 200 -12.94 2.01 3.37
N TYR A 201 -12.04 1.10 3.05
CA TYR A 201 -12.18 0.13 1.96
C TYR A 201 -12.29 -1.31 2.47
N MET A 202 -12.05 -1.55 3.75
CA MET A 202 -11.96 -2.87 4.37
C MET A 202 -13.31 -3.59 4.34
N ALA A 203 -13.26 -4.90 4.08
CA ALA A 203 -14.41 -5.78 4.13
C ALA A 203 -14.92 -5.97 5.57
N PRO A 204 -16.26 -6.13 5.78
CA PRO A 204 -16.86 -6.27 7.12
C PRO A 204 -16.28 -7.41 7.95
N GLU A 205 -16.09 -8.58 7.34
CA GLU A 205 -15.53 -9.77 8.00
C GLU A 205 -14.10 -9.55 8.50
N MET A 206 -13.30 -8.83 7.70
CA MET A 206 -11.93 -8.48 8.06
C MET A 206 -11.91 -7.43 9.19
N TYR A 207 -12.82 -6.44 9.16
CA TYR A 207 -12.94 -5.44 10.20
C TYR A 207 -13.36 -6.05 11.55
N LYS A 208 -14.23 -7.06 11.52
CA LYS A 208 -14.71 -7.79 12.70
C LYS A 208 -13.71 -8.83 13.22
N GLY A 209 -12.65 -9.13 12.48
CA GLY A 209 -11.69 -10.18 12.83
C GLY A 209 -12.25 -11.59 12.63
N GLU A 210 -13.26 -11.76 11.79
CA GLU A 210 -13.82 -13.04 11.41
C GLU A 210 -12.90 -13.77 10.42
N ALA A 211 -13.13 -15.07 10.19
CA ALA A 211 -12.45 -15.82 9.14
C ALA A 211 -12.82 -15.25 7.76
N TYR A 212 -11.82 -15.04 6.89
CA TYR A 212 -12.02 -14.46 5.56
C TYR A 212 -11.13 -15.13 4.50
N ASP A 213 -11.46 -14.92 3.25
CA ASP A 213 -10.71 -15.39 2.09
C ASP A 213 -10.43 -14.24 1.10
N SER A 214 -9.99 -14.54 -0.13
CA SER A 214 -9.64 -13.55 -1.16
C SER A 214 -10.80 -12.61 -1.56
N ARG A 215 -12.04 -12.92 -1.20
CA ARG A 215 -13.20 -12.05 -1.48
C ARG A 215 -13.13 -10.70 -0.80
N VAL A 216 -12.35 -10.56 0.28
CA VAL A 216 -12.13 -9.26 0.94
C VAL A 216 -11.47 -8.24 0.02
N ASP A 217 -10.64 -8.70 -0.91
CA ASP A 217 -10.00 -7.84 -1.92
C ASP A 217 -11.00 -7.38 -2.98
N ILE A 218 -11.91 -8.27 -3.42
CA ILE A 218 -13.00 -7.93 -4.33
C ILE A 218 -13.95 -6.90 -3.69
N TYR A 219 -14.26 -7.05 -2.40
CA TYR A 219 -15.04 -6.05 -1.67
C TYR A 219 -14.34 -4.69 -1.67
N SER A 220 -13.05 -4.66 -1.35
CA SER A 220 -12.26 -3.43 -1.31
C SER A 220 -12.19 -2.75 -2.68
N LEU A 221 -11.97 -3.52 -3.75
CA LEU A 221 -12.03 -3.04 -5.13
C LEU A 221 -13.42 -2.47 -5.44
N GLY A 222 -14.49 -3.16 -5.06
CA GLY A 222 -15.87 -2.69 -5.23
C GLY A 222 -16.11 -1.32 -4.59
N ILE A 223 -15.56 -1.08 -3.39
CA ILE A 223 -15.65 0.23 -2.72
C ILE A 223 -14.85 1.30 -3.46
N VAL A 224 -13.68 0.97 -4.04
CA VAL A 224 -12.91 1.90 -4.88
C VAL A 224 -13.74 2.30 -6.10
N LEU A 225 -14.26 1.34 -6.87
CA LEU A 225 -15.06 1.58 -8.07
C LEU A 225 -16.36 2.35 -7.74
N TYR A 226 -17.04 1.98 -6.65
CA TYR A 226 -18.19 2.72 -6.16
C TYR A 226 -17.86 4.19 -5.92
N LYS A 227 -16.78 4.48 -5.20
CA LYS A 227 -16.36 5.85 -4.89
C LYS A 227 -16.10 6.66 -6.17
N LEU A 228 -15.48 6.07 -7.17
CA LEU A 228 -15.19 6.71 -8.45
C LEU A 228 -16.48 7.07 -9.22
N ARG A 229 -17.51 6.22 -9.15
CA ARG A 229 -18.83 6.43 -9.76
C ARG A 229 -19.82 7.18 -8.85
N ASN A 230 -19.36 7.70 -7.70
CA ASN A 230 -20.17 8.40 -6.72
C ASN A 230 -19.54 9.76 -6.32
N HIS A 231 -19.05 10.52 -7.30
CA HIS A 231 -18.40 11.81 -7.08
C HIS A 231 -17.31 11.78 -5.99
N ASN A 232 -16.49 10.74 -5.99
CA ASN A 232 -15.44 10.49 -4.99
C ASN A 232 -15.95 10.34 -3.54
N ARG A 233 -17.21 9.95 -3.34
CA ARG A 233 -17.79 9.72 -2.01
C ARG A 233 -18.00 8.23 -1.75
N LEU A 234 -17.62 7.82 -0.53
CA LEU A 234 -17.88 6.47 -0.04
C LEU A 234 -19.39 6.22 0.10
N PRO A 235 -19.83 4.95 0.09
CA PRO A 235 -21.24 4.60 0.35
C PRO A 235 -21.75 5.24 1.65
N PHE A 236 -23.01 5.65 1.66
CA PHE A 236 -23.70 6.30 2.79
C PHE A 236 -23.22 7.71 3.14
N ILE A 237 -22.31 8.32 2.39
CA ILE A 237 -21.96 9.73 2.52
C ILE A 237 -22.84 10.54 1.58
N SER A 238 -23.65 11.47 2.12
CA SER A 238 -24.54 12.31 1.33
C SER A 238 -23.78 13.16 0.31
N LEU A 239 -24.30 13.23 -0.92
CA LEU A 239 -23.76 14.08 -2.00
C LEU A 239 -24.00 15.57 -1.76
N GLU A 240 -25.02 15.93 -0.99
CA GLU A 240 -25.38 17.32 -0.70
C GLU A 240 -24.44 17.98 0.32
N LYS A 241 -23.73 17.17 1.13
CA LYS A 241 -22.82 17.71 2.13
C LYS A 241 -21.56 18.31 1.50
N GLN A 242 -21.31 19.58 1.71
CA GLN A 242 -20.07 20.23 1.27
C GLN A 242 -18.86 19.81 2.11
N LEU A 243 -19.03 19.65 3.44
CA LEU A 243 -17.98 19.23 4.35
C LEU A 243 -18.28 17.84 4.93
N ILE A 244 -17.38 16.89 4.69
CA ILE A 244 -17.45 15.54 5.26
C ILE A 244 -16.68 15.54 6.57
N THR A 245 -17.39 15.31 7.68
CA THR A 245 -16.78 15.21 9.02
C THR A 245 -16.28 13.79 9.30
N TYR A 246 -15.48 13.65 10.36
CA TYR A 246 -15.07 12.33 10.87
C TYR A 246 -16.30 11.46 11.22
N ARG A 247 -17.32 12.06 11.87
CA ARG A 247 -18.55 11.37 12.24
C ARG A 247 -19.33 10.83 11.03
N ASP A 248 -19.30 11.55 9.89
CA ASP A 248 -19.93 11.06 8.67
C ASP A 248 -19.25 9.82 8.14
N LYS A 249 -17.92 9.80 8.16
CA LYS A 249 -17.11 8.64 7.74
C LYS A 249 -17.33 7.46 8.67
N GLU A 250 -17.38 7.69 9.97
CA GLU A 250 -17.65 6.67 11.00
C GLU A 250 -19.05 6.07 10.84
N ASN A 251 -20.08 6.89 10.69
CA ASN A 251 -21.45 6.43 10.45
C ASN A 251 -21.55 5.62 9.15
N ALA A 252 -20.91 6.07 8.07
CA ALA A 252 -20.88 5.37 6.80
C ALA A 252 -20.16 4.01 6.91
N LEU A 253 -19.09 3.95 7.70
CA LEU A 253 -18.39 2.69 8.00
C LEU A 253 -19.31 1.75 8.81
N ASN A 254 -19.93 2.23 9.88
CA ASN A 254 -20.79 1.43 10.74
C ASN A 254 -21.95 0.79 9.95
N LYS A 255 -22.58 1.53 9.04
CA LYS A 255 -23.63 1.01 8.15
C LYS A 255 -23.13 -0.14 7.27
N ARG A 256 -21.92 0.02 6.68
CA ARG A 256 -21.30 -1.06 5.89
C ARG A 256 -20.98 -2.29 6.75
N MET A 257 -20.44 -2.07 7.96
CA MET A 257 -20.13 -3.16 8.91
C MET A 257 -21.39 -3.86 9.44
N ALA A 258 -22.52 -3.16 9.48
CA ALA A 258 -23.84 -3.74 9.77
C ALA A 258 -24.45 -4.53 8.60
N GLY A 259 -23.82 -4.49 7.43
CA GLY A 259 -24.32 -5.17 6.22
C GLY A 259 -25.51 -4.47 5.57
N GLU A 260 -25.70 -3.16 5.81
CA GLU A 260 -26.75 -2.40 5.12
C GLU A 260 -26.47 -2.43 3.60
N LYS A 261 -27.55 -2.62 2.80
CA LYS A 261 -27.44 -2.60 1.35
C LYS A 261 -26.86 -1.28 0.87
N LEU A 262 -25.81 -1.34 0.08
CA LEU A 262 -25.17 -0.14 -0.48
C LEU A 262 -26.17 0.64 -1.34
N PRO A 263 -26.23 1.99 -1.18
CA PRO A 263 -27.01 2.83 -2.08
C PRO A 263 -26.45 2.74 -3.49
N ARG A 264 -27.29 3.03 -4.50
CA ARG A 264 -26.84 3.11 -5.90
C ARG A 264 -25.85 4.29 -6.04
N PRO A 265 -24.72 4.14 -6.74
CA PRO A 265 -23.82 5.26 -7.02
C PRO A 265 -24.51 6.33 -7.87
N ALA A 266 -24.12 7.61 -7.72
CA ALA A 266 -24.77 8.73 -8.40
C ALA A 266 -24.66 8.66 -9.93
N GLU A 267 -23.56 8.10 -10.45
CA GLU A 267 -23.28 7.96 -11.88
C GLU A 267 -23.54 6.54 -12.41
N ALA A 268 -24.33 5.73 -11.68
CA ALA A 268 -24.74 4.45 -12.19
C ALA A 268 -25.70 4.69 -13.39
N GLY A 269 -25.29 4.27 -14.57
CA GLY A 269 -26.14 4.28 -15.76
C GLY A 269 -27.44 3.50 -15.52
N ASP A 270 -28.46 3.80 -16.30
CA ASP A 270 -29.69 2.98 -16.31
C ASP A 270 -29.37 1.64 -16.93
N ALA A 271 -29.38 0.58 -16.10
CA ALA A 271 -29.24 -0.80 -16.52
C ALA A 271 -30.58 -1.40 -16.87
#